data_db9726bc91c81bccee71bbe045f73608
#
_entry.id   db9726bc91c81bccee71bbe045f73608
#
_cell.length_a   1.000
_cell.length_b   1.000
_cell.length_c   1.000
_cell.angle_alpha   90.00
_cell.angle_beta   90.00
_cell.angle_gamma   90.00
#
_symmetry.space_group_name_H-M   'P 1'
#
loop_
_entity.id
_entity.type
_entity.pdbx_description
1 polymer ?
#
loop_
_entity_poly.entity_id
_entity_poly.type
_entity_poly.pdbx_seq_one_letter_code
_entity_poly.pdbx_strand_id
1 'polypeptide(L)'
;MLKLIQSEMRKLKRKHFVSFVIFAALLFPIPFTALVLAGSMGNFTGFEAVFGLLVTMGMPIMLPAVLGIIAAMLFFMERDNDTLKNLRIIPTSPAKIATAKIAVLYILGLIFAFATMVSSMVGGLIAGSELTNIGENFGIAIITALLYTTSILPVIIAIVGFNRSYIFSVILTFFYTMFDFMLAYGGLFATTDPMMQMITNIMPAPIIYRWQAVRFVDPGTPAYSVMEPYFLPLWLVALTVVIIGVLSYLAIVRIYSKRES
;
A
#
# COMPACT_ATOMS: atom_id res chain seq x y z
N MET A 1 8.64 -21.84 -7.90
CA MET A 1 8.07 -20.55 -7.45
C MET A 1 7.39 -19.79 -8.59
N LEU A 2 8.06 -19.49 -9.70
CA LEU A 2 7.47 -18.69 -10.82
C LEU A 2 6.14 -19.28 -11.33
N LYS A 3 6.04 -20.61 -11.52
CA LYS A 3 4.79 -21.27 -11.95
C LYS A 3 3.65 -21.08 -10.93
N LEU A 4 3.94 -21.04 -9.63
CA LEU A 4 2.94 -20.78 -8.59
C LEU A 4 2.46 -19.32 -8.64
N ILE A 5 3.38 -18.35 -8.72
CA ILE A 5 3.04 -16.94 -8.87
C ILE A 5 2.19 -16.72 -10.11
N GLN A 6 2.57 -17.31 -11.25
CA GLN A 6 1.80 -17.23 -12.50
C GLN A 6 0.40 -17.85 -12.36
N SER A 7 0.28 -18.95 -11.62
CA SER A 7 -1.01 -19.57 -11.33
C SER A 7 -1.89 -18.66 -10.51
N GLU A 8 -1.37 -18.06 -9.43
CA GLU A 8 -2.11 -17.10 -8.59
C GLU A 8 -2.53 -15.85 -9.38
N MET A 9 -1.64 -15.30 -10.21
CA MET A 9 -1.97 -14.18 -11.11
C MET A 9 -3.08 -14.55 -12.11
N ARG A 10 -3.08 -15.77 -12.67
CA ARG A 10 -4.14 -16.23 -13.58
C ARG A 10 -5.49 -16.39 -12.89
N LYS A 11 -5.51 -16.81 -11.61
CA LYS A 11 -6.73 -16.86 -10.80
C LYS A 11 -7.34 -15.47 -10.65
N LEU A 12 -6.51 -14.46 -10.36
CA LEU A 12 -6.94 -13.06 -10.23
C LEU A 12 -7.45 -12.49 -11.56
N LYS A 13 -6.77 -12.76 -12.68
CA LYS A 13 -7.19 -12.25 -14.00
C LYS A 13 -8.61 -12.68 -14.39
N ARG A 14 -9.09 -13.82 -13.89
CA ARG A 14 -10.46 -14.32 -14.14
C ARG A 14 -11.54 -13.61 -13.32
N LYS A 15 -11.15 -12.76 -12.36
CA LYS A 15 -12.08 -12.01 -11.52
C LYS A 15 -12.22 -10.58 -12.03
N HIS A 16 -13.41 -10.21 -12.50
CA HIS A 16 -13.72 -8.85 -12.96
C HIS A 16 -13.36 -7.77 -11.94
N PHE A 17 -13.43 -8.11 -10.66
CA PHE A 17 -13.05 -7.21 -9.56
C PHE A 17 -11.60 -6.71 -9.66
N VAL A 18 -10.63 -7.56 -10.04
CA VAL A 18 -9.22 -7.17 -10.17
C VAL A 18 -9.05 -6.16 -11.32
N SER A 19 -9.73 -6.38 -12.45
CA SER A 19 -9.75 -5.44 -13.56
C SER A 19 -10.37 -4.10 -13.15
N PHE A 20 -11.46 -4.13 -12.38
CA PHE A 20 -12.09 -2.94 -11.81
C PHE A 20 -11.15 -2.17 -10.89
N VAL A 21 -10.40 -2.86 -10.03
CA VAL A 21 -9.43 -2.26 -9.12
C VAL A 21 -8.29 -1.58 -9.87
N ILE A 22 -7.74 -2.23 -10.92
CA ILE A 22 -6.69 -1.61 -11.76
C ILE A 22 -7.25 -0.37 -12.45
N PHE A 23 -8.47 -0.45 -12.96
CA PHE A 23 -9.13 0.69 -13.59
C PHE A 23 -9.40 1.82 -12.60
N ALA A 24 -9.84 1.52 -11.38
CA ALA A 24 -10.02 2.50 -10.32
C ALA A 24 -8.70 3.19 -9.96
N ALA A 25 -7.58 2.45 -9.92
CA ALA A 25 -6.26 3.01 -9.69
C ALA A 25 -5.83 4.00 -10.79
N LEU A 26 -6.22 3.76 -12.05
CA LEU A 26 -5.97 4.67 -13.16
C LEU A 26 -6.86 5.92 -13.12
N LEU A 27 -8.08 5.81 -12.61
CA LEU A 27 -9.01 6.95 -12.48
C LEU A 27 -8.77 7.77 -11.20
N PHE A 28 -8.13 7.18 -10.20
CA PHE A 28 -7.92 7.82 -8.91
C PHE A 28 -7.14 9.14 -8.96
N PRO A 29 -6.22 9.41 -9.90
CA PRO A 29 -5.57 10.70 -10.05
C PRO A 29 -6.47 11.86 -10.49
N ILE A 30 -7.64 11.58 -11.08
CA ILE A 30 -8.53 12.62 -11.61
C ILE A 30 -8.92 13.67 -10.56
N PRO A 31 -9.41 13.30 -9.34
CA PRO A 31 -9.73 14.27 -8.30
C PRO A 31 -8.52 15.14 -7.91
N PHE A 32 -7.33 14.55 -7.84
CA PHE A 32 -6.12 15.30 -7.48
C PHE A 32 -5.69 16.26 -8.57
N THR A 33 -5.79 15.87 -9.83
CA THR A 33 -5.57 16.78 -10.96
C THR A 33 -6.56 17.94 -10.93
N ALA A 34 -7.84 17.66 -10.63
CA ALA A 34 -8.85 18.71 -10.49
C ALA A 34 -8.56 19.68 -9.34
N LEU A 35 -8.05 19.20 -8.19
CA LEU A 35 -7.61 20.02 -7.08
C LEU A 35 -6.44 20.94 -7.46
N VAL A 36 -5.45 20.41 -8.20
CA VAL A 36 -4.31 21.22 -8.69
C VAL A 36 -4.78 22.30 -9.66
N LEU A 37 -5.69 21.97 -10.60
CA LEU A 37 -6.27 22.93 -11.53
C LEU A 37 -7.09 24.02 -10.83
N ALA A 38 -7.73 23.72 -9.70
CA ALA A 38 -8.45 24.67 -8.89
C ALA A 38 -7.55 25.67 -8.14
N GLY A 39 -6.22 25.53 -8.22
CA GLY A 39 -5.26 26.45 -7.61
C GLY A 39 -5.15 26.36 -6.08
N SER A 40 -5.58 25.24 -5.48
CA SER A 40 -5.66 25.07 -4.03
C SER A 40 -4.35 24.60 -3.37
N MET A 41 -3.22 24.52 -4.09
CA MET A 41 -2.02 23.77 -3.68
C MET A 41 -0.74 24.61 -3.50
N GLY A 42 -0.82 25.75 -2.82
CA GLY A 42 0.37 26.48 -2.37
C GLY A 42 1.39 26.76 -3.48
N ASN A 43 2.68 26.48 -3.20
CA ASN A 43 3.80 26.70 -4.14
C ASN A 43 4.06 25.54 -5.11
N PHE A 44 3.41 24.41 -4.94
CA PHE A 44 3.52 23.28 -5.87
C PHE A 44 2.58 23.48 -7.06
N THR A 45 3.11 23.43 -8.25
CA THR A 45 2.34 23.58 -9.48
C THR A 45 2.51 22.37 -10.41
N GLY A 46 1.43 22.04 -11.13
CA GLY A 46 1.48 21.08 -12.21
C GLY A 46 1.84 19.64 -11.81
N PHE A 47 2.80 19.04 -12.52
CA PHE A 47 3.16 17.64 -12.36
C PHE A 47 3.61 17.27 -10.94
N GLU A 48 4.47 18.08 -10.30
CA GLU A 48 4.98 17.78 -8.95
C GLU A 48 3.88 17.84 -7.89
N ALA A 49 2.92 18.76 -8.03
CA ALA A 49 1.76 18.84 -7.15
C ALA A 49 0.86 17.61 -7.28
N VAL A 50 0.50 17.23 -8.51
CA VAL A 50 -0.31 16.02 -8.76
C VAL A 50 0.39 14.77 -8.23
N PHE A 51 1.68 14.63 -8.54
CA PHE A 51 2.48 13.50 -8.07
C PHE A 51 2.60 13.47 -6.55
N GLY A 52 2.90 14.59 -5.93
CA GLY A 52 3.01 14.73 -4.46
C GLY A 52 1.73 14.30 -3.76
N LEU A 53 0.57 14.77 -4.22
CA LEU A 53 -0.73 14.38 -3.68
C LEU A 53 -1.02 12.90 -3.84
N LEU A 54 -0.70 12.34 -4.99
CA LEU A 54 -0.92 10.91 -5.23
C LEU A 54 -0.03 10.04 -4.34
N VAL A 55 1.23 10.42 -4.14
CA VAL A 55 2.17 9.68 -3.32
C VAL A 55 1.86 9.83 -1.84
N THR A 56 1.47 11.03 -1.39
CA THR A 56 1.23 11.28 0.04
C THR A 56 -0.18 10.95 0.48
N MET A 57 -1.22 11.19 -0.32
CA MET A 57 -2.62 10.91 0.04
C MET A 57 -3.19 9.70 -0.71
N GLY A 58 -2.92 9.59 -2.00
CA GLY A 58 -3.49 8.58 -2.86
C GLY A 58 -3.01 7.17 -2.54
N MET A 59 -1.71 6.96 -2.58
CA MET A 59 -1.12 5.65 -2.34
C MET A 59 -1.34 5.11 -0.92
N PRO A 60 -1.26 5.92 0.17
CA PRO A 60 -1.52 5.42 1.52
C PRO A 60 -2.92 4.87 1.74
N ILE A 61 -3.91 5.39 1.04
CA ILE A 61 -5.31 4.93 1.15
C ILE A 61 -5.56 3.77 0.19
N MET A 62 -5.31 4.02 -1.11
CA MET A 62 -5.73 3.08 -2.14
C MET A 62 -4.92 1.80 -2.17
N LEU A 63 -3.61 1.91 -2.07
CA LEU A 63 -2.75 0.74 -2.25
C LEU A 63 -2.96 -0.31 -1.15
N PRO A 64 -2.91 0.02 0.16
CA PRO A 64 -3.18 -0.95 1.20
C PRO A 64 -4.62 -1.49 1.17
N ALA A 65 -5.62 -0.63 0.92
CA ALA A 65 -7.01 -1.08 0.82
C ALA A 65 -7.21 -2.10 -0.29
N VAL A 66 -6.72 -1.79 -1.49
CA VAL A 66 -6.81 -2.66 -2.66
C VAL A 66 -6.05 -3.97 -2.46
N LEU A 67 -4.79 -3.88 -2.00
CA LEU A 67 -3.96 -5.07 -1.79
C LEU A 67 -4.50 -5.97 -0.66
N GLY A 68 -5.07 -5.39 0.39
CA GLY A 68 -5.70 -6.15 1.45
C GLY A 68 -6.97 -6.88 1.00
N ILE A 69 -7.80 -6.25 0.17
CA ILE A 69 -8.96 -6.92 -0.43
C ILE A 69 -8.51 -8.06 -1.37
N ILE A 70 -7.48 -7.82 -2.19
CA ILE A 70 -6.91 -8.86 -3.07
C ILE A 70 -6.29 -9.98 -2.23
N ALA A 71 -5.61 -9.66 -1.13
CA ALA A 71 -5.09 -10.66 -0.20
C ALA A 71 -6.24 -11.52 0.38
N ALA A 72 -7.31 -10.88 0.85
CA ALA A 72 -8.48 -11.61 1.31
C ALA A 72 -9.02 -12.55 0.22
N MET A 73 -9.14 -12.07 -1.03
CA MET A 73 -9.55 -12.93 -2.16
C MET A 73 -8.60 -14.11 -2.36
N LEU A 74 -7.28 -13.88 -2.39
CA LEU A 74 -6.27 -14.91 -2.63
C LEU A 74 -6.27 -16.00 -1.55
N PHE A 75 -6.50 -15.64 -0.29
CA PHE A 75 -6.51 -16.59 0.81
C PHE A 75 -7.86 -17.30 1.00
N PHE A 76 -8.98 -16.67 0.59
CA PHE A 76 -10.31 -17.29 0.69
C PHE A 76 -10.75 -18.09 -0.55
N MET A 77 -10.26 -17.75 -1.74
CA MET A 77 -10.68 -18.40 -3.00
C MET A 77 -10.54 -19.93 -2.99
N GLU A 78 -9.53 -20.44 -2.31
CA GLU A 78 -9.25 -21.89 -2.28
C GLU A 78 -10.24 -22.63 -1.38
N ARG A 79 -10.73 -21.96 -0.35
CA ARG A 79 -11.74 -22.50 0.56
C ARG A 79 -13.13 -22.48 -0.10
N ASP A 80 -13.52 -21.35 -0.69
CA ASP A 80 -14.86 -21.15 -1.23
C ASP A 80 -15.13 -22.00 -2.48
N ASN A 81 -14.10 -22.47 -3.16
CA ASN A 81 -14.23 -23.31 -4.36
C ASN A 81 -13.94 -24.80 -4.10
N ASP A 82 -13.87 -25.26 -2.84
CA ASP A 82 -13.51 -26.64 -2.45
C ASP A 82 -12.20 -27.17 -3.09
N THR A 83 -11.38 -26.24 -3.61
CA THR A 83 -10.12 -26.59 -4.29
C THR A 83 -9.01 -26.95 -3.31
N LEU A 84 -9.20 -26.74 -2.01
CA LEU A 84 -8.28 -27.17 -0.94
C LEU A 84 -7.97 -28.66 -1.03
N LYS A 85 -8.98 -29.51 -1.35
CA LYS A 85 -8.80 -30.95 -1.53
C LYS A 85 -7.87 -31.26 -2.70
N ASN A 86 -7.98 -30.50 -3.78
CA ASN A 86 -7.12 -30.67 -4.97
C ASN A 86 -5.70 -30.14 -4.76
N LEU A 87 -5.52 -29.12 -3.91
CA LEU A 87 -4.19 -28.60 -3.54
C LEU A 87 -3.40 -29.58 -2.68
N ARG A 88 -4.07 -30.43 -1.86
CA ARG A 88 -3.42 -31.49 -1.08
C ARG A 88 -2.85 -32.62 -1.93
N ILE A 89 -3.35 -32.79 -3.16
CA ILE A 89 -2.84 -33.79 -4.11
C ILE A 89 -1.56 -33.30 -4.82
N ILE A 90 -1.36 -31.97 -4.87
CA ILE A 90 -0.18 -31.37 -5.51
C ILE A 90 0.99 -31.40 -4.49
N PRO A 91 2.19 -31.88 -4.85
CA PRO A 91 3.34 -31.97 -3.96
C PRO A 91 3.99 -30.59 -3.75
N THR A 92 3.23 -29.63 -3.21
CA THR A 92 3.68 -28.25 -2.96
C THR A 92 3.42 -27.89 -1.51
N SER A 93 4.45 -27.45 -0.79
CA SER A 93 4.29 -27.07 0.62
C SER A 93 3.38 -25.82 0.76
N PRO A 94 2.52 -25.76 1.79
CA PRO A 94 1.67 -24.61 2.07
C PRO A 94 2.46 -23.29 2.19
N ALA A 95 3.66 -23.36 2.75
CA ALA A 95 4.57 -22.23 2.85
C ALA A 95 4.90 -21.61 1.47
N LYS A 96 5.17 -22.44 0.45
CA LYS A 96 5.44 -21.96 -0.91
C LYS A 96 4.22 -21.29 -1.53
N ILE A 97 3.01 -21.77 -1.22
CA ILE A 97 1.75 -21.19 -1.70
C ILE A 97 1.55 -19.83 -1.07
N ALA A 98 1.67 -19.71 0.27
CA ALA A 98 1.58 -18.44 0.98
C ALA A 98 2.59 -17.40 0.44
N THR A 99 3.84 -17.81 0.24
CA THR A 99 4.90 -16.98 -0.35
C THR A 99 4.53 -16.51 -1.76
N ALA A 100 3.96 -17.39 -2.60
CA ALA A 100 3.53 -17.01 -3.94
C ALA A 100 2.41 -15.96 -3.91
N LYS A 101 1.45 -16.08 -2.99
CA LYS A 101 0.37 -15.11 -2.80
C LYS A 101 0.93 -13.74 -2.39
N ILE A 102 1.86 -13.71 -1.44
CA ILE A 102 2.52 -12.47 -1.01
C ILE A 102 3.33 -11.84 -2.16
N ALA A 103 4.08 -12.65 -2.94
CA ALA A 103 4.80 -12.16 -4.10
C ALA A 103 3.87 -11.52 -5.15
N VAL A 104 2.67 -12.06 -5.34
CA VAL A 104 1.64 -11.45 -6.20
C VAL A 104 1.24 -10.06 -5.71
N LEU A 105 1.10 -9.84 -4.40
CA LEU A 105 0.77 -8.52 -3.85
C LEU A 105 1.89 -7.49 -4.16
N TYR A 106 3.16 -7.88 -4.05
CA TYR A 106 4.27 -6.99 -4.43
C TYR A 106 4.28 -6.66 -5.92
N ILE A 107 4.00 -7.64 -6.79
CA ILE A 107 3.88 -7.40 -8.23
C ILE A 107 2.76 -6.40 -8.52
N LEU A 108 1.61 -6.56 -7.87
CA LEU A 108 0.48 -5.64 -8.02
C LEU A 108 0.80 -4.24 -7.47
N GLY A 109 1.53 -4.16 -6.36
CA GLY A 109 2.05 -2.90 -5.81
C GLY A 109 2.94 -2.16 -6.80
N LEU A 110 3.86 -2.85 -7.48
CA LEU A 110 4.70 -2.27 -8.53
C LEU A 110 3.90 -1.82 -9.76
N ILE A 111 2.88 -2.59 -10.17
CA ILE A 111 1.95 -2.18 -11.24
C ILE A 111 1.22 -0.90 -10.83
N PHE A 112 0.80 -0.80 -9.57
CA PHE A 112 0.16 0.40 -9.03
C PHE A 112 1.11 1.61 -9.05
N ALA A 113 2.38 1.44 -8.66
CA ALA A 113 3.39 2.50 -8.75
C ALA A 113 3.55 3.03 -10.17
N PHE A 114 3.64 2.12 -11.15
CA PHE A 114 3.71 2.48 -12.55
C PHE A 114 2.46 3.25 -13.01
N ALA A 115 1.27 2.76 -12.66
CA ALA A 115 0.01 3.42 -12.99
C ALA A 115 -0.07 4.83 -12.37
N THR A 116 0.34 4.99 -11.11
CA THR A 116 0.41 6.28 -10.42
C THR A 116 1.34 7.25 -11.16
N MET A 117 2.51 6.79 -11.57
CA MET A 117 3.45 7.64 -12.31
C MET A 117 2.89 8.10 -13.65
N VAL A 118 2.36 7.17 -14.46
CA VAL A 118 1.73 7.49 -15.75
C VAL A 118 0.57 8.48 -15.57
N SER A 119 -0.29 8.22 -14.59
CA SER A 119 -1.44 9.10 -14.31
C SER A 119 -1.02 10.48 -13.82
N SER A 120 0.06 10.58 -13.02
CA SER A 120 0.62 11.86 -12.59
C SER A 120 1.17 12.67 -13.76
N MET A 121 1.84 11.98 -14.70
CA MET A 121 2.35 12.63 -15.93
C MET A 121 1.20 13.19 -16.77
N VAL A 122 0.15 12.39 -16.97
CA VAL A 122 -1.05 12.85 -17.70
C VAL A 122 -1.72 14.03 -16.98
N GLY A 123 -1.90 13.93 -15.66
CA GLY A 123 -2.47 15.00 -14.85
C GLY A 123 -1.64 16.29 -14.88
N GLY A 124 -0.31 16.18 -14.82
CA GLY A 124 0.61 17.30 -14.94
C GLY A 124 0.55 17.99 -16.30
N LEU A 125 0.49 17.22 -17.39
CA LEU A 125 0.32 17.75 -18.75
C LEU A 125 -1.03 18.47 -18.92
N ILE A 126 -2.12 17.91 -18.36
CA ILE A 126 -3.44 18.56 -18.35
C ILE A 126 -3.38 19.89 -17.56
N ALA A 127 -2.61 19.93 -16.47
CA ALA A 127 -2.38 21.14 -15.69
C ALA A 127 -1.43 22.15 -16.37
N GLY A 128 -0.94 21.87 -17.60
CA GLY A 128 -0.09 22.76 -18.38
C GLY A 128 1.33 22.87 -17.86
N SER A 129 1.83 21.91 -17.09
CA SER A 129 3.17 21.93 -16.53
C SER A 129 4.16 21.06 -17.32
N GLU A 130 5.43 21.42 -17.22
CA GLU A 130 6.52 20.56 -17.69
C GLU A 130 6.70 19.36 -16.77
N LEU A 131 7.16 18.25 -17.35
CA LEU A 131 7.47 17.03 -16.59
C LEU A 131 8.90 17.09 -16.07
N THR A 132 9.08 17.39 -14.80
CA THR A 132 10.38 17.53 -14.14
C THR A 132 10.73 16.29 -13.32
N ASN A 133 12.02 16.01 -13.15
CA ASN A 133 12.54 14.97 -12.23
C ASN A 133 11.89 13.58 -12.38
N ILE A 134 11.50 13.18 -13.61
CA ILE A 134 10.74 11.94 -13.89
C ILE A 134 11.41 10.71 -13.26
N GLY A 135 12.74 10.57 -13.42
CA GLY A 135 13.49 9.40 -12.93
C GLY A 135 13.47 9.30 -11.40
N GLU A 136 13.65 10.41 -10.71
CA GLU A 136 13.60 10.48 -9.25
C GLU A 136 12.19 10.19 -8.73
N ASN A 137 11.18 10.83 -9.31
CA ASN A 137 9.79 10.62 -8.96
C ASN A 137 9.34 9.17 -9.20
N PHE A 138 9.82 8.54 -10.26
CA PHE A 138 9.57 7.12 -10.50
C PHE A 138 10.21 6.23 -9.42
N GLY A 139 11.45 6.54 -9.01
CA GLY A 139 12.10 5.88 -7.87
C GLY A 139 11.29 6.01 -6.57
N ILE A 140 10.80 7.22 -6.27
CA ILE A 140 9.95 7.48 -5.10
C ILE A 140 8.63 6.68 -5.18
N ALA A 141 7.98 6.64 -6.33
CA ALA A 141 6.76 5.87 -6.52
C ALA A 141 6.97 4.36 -6.25
N ILE A 142 8.07 3.79 -6.76
CA ILE A 142 8.42 2.38 -6.53
C ILE A 142 8.69 2.13 -5.05
N ILE A 143 9.51 2.95 -4.40
CA ILE A 143 9.84 2.80 -2.98
C ILE A 143 8.58 2.92 -2.14
N THR A 144 7.76 3.93 -2.38
CA THR A 144 6.47 4.12 -1.69
C THR A 144 5.56 2.91 -1.85
N ALA A 145 5.42 2.37 -3.07
CA ALA A 145 4.60 1.20 -3.32
C ALA A 145 5.11 -0.04 -2.58
N LEU A 146 6.42 -0.26 -2.53
CA LEU A 146 7.01 -1.37 -1.77
C LEU A 146 6.76 -1.21 -0.26
N LEU A 147 6.94 -0.01 0.28
CA LEU A 147 6.70 0.27 1.69
C LEU A 147 5.21 0.06 2.06
N TYR A 148 4.26 0.61 1.29
CA TYR A 148 2.84 0.41 1.56
C TYR A 148 2.35 -1.01 1.25
N THR A 149 2.95 -1.72 0.31
CA THR A 149 2.67 -3.16 0.13
C THR A 149 3.11 -3.95 1.36
N THR A 150 4.23 -3.57 1.98
CA THR A 150 4.70 -4.21 3.20
C THR A 150 3.82 -3.84 4.40
N SER A 151 3.31 -2.61 4.45
CA SER A 151 2.44 -2.12 5.53
C SER A 151 1.14 -2.90 5.69
N ILE A 152 0.65 -3.56 4.65
CA ILE A 152 -0.58 -4.37 4.71
C ILE A 152 -0.35 -5.78 5.29
N LEU A 153 0.89 -6.27 5.36
CA LEU A 153 1.17 -7.63 5.83
C LEU A 153 0.66 -7.92 7.26
N PRO A 154 0.72 -6.99 8.24
CA PRO A 154 0.12 -7.21 9.56
C PRO A 154 -1.37 -7.52 9.51
N VAL A 155 -2.15 -6.85 8.64
CA VAL A 155 -3.58 -7.17 8.47
C VAL A 155 -3.77 -8.54 7.85
N ILE A 156 -2.89 -8.96 6.94
CA ILE A 156 -2.96 -10.30 6.35
C ILE A 156 -2.79 -11.39 7.41
N ILE A 157 -2.00 -11.14 8.46
CA ILE A 157 -1.93 -12.07 9.61
C ILE A 157 -3.32 -12.30 10.18
N ALA A 158 -4.08 -11.22 10.41
CA ALA A 158 -5.43 -11.31 10.95
C ALA A 158 -6.40 -11.96 9.95
N ILE A 159 -6.32 -11.62 8.66
CA ILE A 159 -7.10 -12.23 7.59
C ILE A 159 -6.90 -13.75 7.58
N VAL A 160 -5.65 -14.21 7.55
CA VAL A 160 -5.31 -15.63 7.55
C VAL A 160 -5.62 -16.26 8.91
N GLY A 161 -5.42 -15.57 10.01
CA GLY A 161 -5.67 -16.03 11.37
C GLY A 161 -7.14 -16.26 11.68
N PHE A 162 -7.98 -15.26 11.48
CA PHE A 162 -9.42 -15.36 11.80
C PHE A 162 -10.20 -16.20 10.79
N ASN A 163 -9.91 -16.08 9.50
CA ASN A 163 -10.50 -16.86 8.40
C ASN A 163 -12.04 -17.13 8.54
N ARG A 164 -12.78 -16.14 9.06
CA ARG A 164 -14.23 -16.33 9.29
C ARG A 164 -15.04 -16.10 8.04
N SER A 165 -14.88 -14.93 7.41
CA SER A 165 -15.56 -14.61 6.16
C SER A 165 -14.75 -13.62 5.33
N TYR A 166 -14.95 -13.64 4.01
CA TYR A 166 -14.39 -12.67 3.09
C TYR A 166 -14.81 -11.23 3.45
N ILE A 167 -16.10 -11.02 3.74
CA ILE A 167 -16.64 -9.70 4.09
C ILE A 167 -15.95 -9.14 5.34
N PHE A 168 -15.78 -9.96 6.38
CA PHE A 168 -15.06 -9.55 7.59
C PHE A 168 -13.63 -9.10 7.27
N SER A 169 -12.94 -9.81 6.39
CA SER A 169 -11.57 -9.46 5.99
C SER A 169 -11.50 -8.14 5.22
N VAL A 170 -12.50 -7.86 4.37
CA VAL A 170 -12.62 -6.58 3.65
C VAL A 170 -12.85 -5.44 4.64
N ILE A 171 -13.77 -5.59 5.58
CA ILE A 171 -14.06 -4.60 6.61
C ILE A 171 -12.82 -4.33 7.47
N LEU A 172 -12.14 -5.38 7.93
CA LEU A 172 -10.92 -5.27 8.71
C LEU A 172 -9.82 -4.51 7.95
N THR A 173 -9.63 -4.81 6.67
CA THR A 173 -8.67 -4.11 5.80
C THR A 173 -9.00 -2.63 5.70
N PHE A 174 -10.27 -2.30 5.48
CA PHE A 174 -10.72 -0.91 5.37
C PHE A 174 -10.46 -0.14 6.67
N PHE A 175 -10.86 -0.68 7.83
CA PHE A 175 -10.62 -0.04 9.12
C PHE A 175 -9.14 0.14 9.41
N TYR A 176 -8.32 -0.86 9.15
CA TYR A 176 -6.87 -0.75 9.31
C TYR A 176 -6.29 0.36 8.44
N THR A 177 -6.63 0.37 7.16
CA THR A 177 -6.10 1.36 6.21
C THR A 177 -6.52 2.78 6.60
N MET A 178 -7.80 2.98 6.97
CA MET A 178 -8.29 4.28 7.41
C MET A 178 -7.64 4.73 8.72
N PHE A 179 -7.50 3.83 9.68
CA PHE A 179 -6.85 4.13 10.96
C PHE A 179 -5.37 4.50 10.76
N ASP A 180 -4.63 3.71 9.99
CA ASP A 180 -3.21 3.95 9.69
C ASP A 180 -3.02 5.29 8.95
N PHE A 181 -3.89 5.59 7.98
CA PHE A 181 -3.91 6.87 7.28
C PHE A 181 -4.25 8.04 8.22
N MET A 182 -5.26 7.93 9.07
CA MET A 182 -5.62 8.97 10.04
C MET A 182 -4.47 9.29 11.00
N LEU A 183 -3.73 8.28 11.45
CA LEU A 183 -2.54 8.47 12.29
C LEU A 183 -1.43 9.23 11.55
N ALA A 184 -1.27 9.00 10.25
CA ALA A 184 -0.29 9.70 9.43
C ALA A 184 -0.67 11.17 9.22
N TYR A 185 -1.93 11.44 8.90
CA TYR A 185 -2.40 12.79 8.51
C TYR A 185 -2.97 13.62 9.67
N GLY A 186 -3.44 12.97 10.73
CA GLY A 186 -3.97 13.67 11.89
C GLY A 186 -2.91 14.38 12.75
N GLY A 187 -1.65 14.36 12.35
CA GLY A 187 -0.54 14.91 13.13
C GLY A 187 -0.32 14.23 14.47
N LEU A 188 -0.92 13.06 14.67
CA LEU A 188 -0.84 12.32 15.93
C LEU A 188 0.57 11.86 16.27
N PHE A 189 1.47 11.79 15.29
CA PHE A 189 2.90 11.51 15.53
C PHE A 189 3.61 12.67 16.23
N ALA A 190 3.07 13.89 16.16
CA ALA A 190 3.59 15.08 16.85
C ALA A 190 2.96 15.31 18.23
N THR A 191 2.16 14.36 18.73
CA THR A 191 1.51 14.45 20.06
C THR A 191 2.54 14.30 21.18
N THR A 192 2.27 14.94 22.32
CA THR A 192 3.02 14.76 23.56
C THR A 192 2.56 13.53 24.36
N ASP A 193 1.45 12.89 23.98
CA ASP A 193 0.94 11.70 24.63
C ASP A 193 1.85 10.48 24.35
N PRO A 194 2.46 9.85 25.40
CA PRO A 194 3.38 8.74 25.21
C PRO A 194 2.76 7.52 24.52
N MET A 195 1.47 7.25 24.76
CA MET A 195 0.78 6.12 24.14
C MET A 195 0.60 6.36 22.65
N MET A 196 0.19 7.56 22.26
CA MET A 196 0.03 7.92 20.85
C MET A 196 1.37 7.98 20.11
N GLN A 197 2.42 8.48 20.76
CA GLN A 197 3.77 8.41 20.22
C GLN A 197 4.21 6.97 19.96
N MET A 198 3.96 6.05 20.91
CA MET A 198 4.29 4.64 20.73
C MET A 198 3.53 4.05 19.53
N ILE A 199 2.22 4.31 19.42
CA ILE A 199 1.40 3.81 18.32
C ILE A 199 1.93 4.34 16.98
N THR A 200 2.18 5.63 16.85
CA THR A 200 2.65 6.25 15.60
C THR A 200 4.08 5.86 15.21
N ASN A 201 4.89 5.42 16.18
CA ASN A 201 6.24 4.89 15.93
C ASN A 201 6.24 3.40 15.51
N ILE A 202 5.12 2.70 15.67
CA ILE A 202 4.97 1.29 15.27
C ILE A 202 4.15 1.18 13.98
N MET A 203 3.16 2.05 13.80
CA MET A 203 2.27 2.01 12.63
C MET A 203 3.02 2.45 11.35
N PRO A 204 2.89 1.68 10.25
CA PRO A 204 3.69 1.91 9.06
C PRO A 204 3.41 3.23 8.34
N ALA A 205 2.14 3.63 8.19
CA ALA A 205 1.83 4.84 7.42
C ALA A 205 2.38 6.13 8.05
N PRO A 206 2.30 6.38 9.38
CA PRO A 206 2.96 7.51 10.01
C PRO A 206 4.48 7.52 9.77
N ILE A 207 5.13 6.36 9.84
CA ILE A 207 6.57 6.24 9.63
C ILE A 207 6.93 6.57 8.17
N ILE A 208 6.18 6.05 7.21
CA ILE A 208 6.38 6.31 5.78
C ILE A 208 6.11 7.78 5.48
N TYR A 209 5.04 8.35 6.03
CA TYR A 209 4.65 9.74 5.80
C TYR A 209 5.71 10.74 6.31
N ARG A 210 6.34 10.47 7.45
CA ARG A 210 7.44 11.30 7.99
C ARG A 210 8.64 11.38 7.02
N TRP A 211 8.90 10.36 6.24
CA TRP A 211 9.90 10.41 5.17
C TRP A 211 9.40 11.21 3.97
N GLN A 212 8.16 11.00 3.55
CA GLN A 212 7.59 11.70 2.41
C GLN A 212 7.43 13.19 2.67
N ALA A 213 7.09 13.58 3.89
CA ALA A 213 6.86 14.96 4.29
C ALA A 213 8.06 15.88 4.04
N VAL A 214 9.28 15.37 4.15
CA VAL A 214 10.52 16.12 3.82
C VAL A 214 10.46 16.73 2.43
N ARG A 215 9.83 16.04 1.48
CA ARG A 215 9.81 16.44 0.06
C ARG A 215 8.51 17.14 -0.34
N PHE A 216 7.39 16.70 0.19
CA PHE A 216 6.06 17.08 -0.29
C PHE A 216 5.31 18.05 0.62
N VAL A 217 5.90 18.46 1.73
CA VAL A 217 5.38 19.54 2.55
C VAL A 217 6.20 20.80 2.29
N ASP A 218 5.51 21.90 1.98
CA ASP A 218 6.15 23.17 1.68
C ASP A 218 6.84 23.74 2.95
N PRO A 219 8.17 23.99 2.91
CA PRO A 219 8.92 24.56 4.04
C PRO A 219 8.37 25.92 4.55
N GLY A 220 7.64 26.64 3.71
CA GLY A 220 7.01 27.92 4.07
C GLY A 220 5.73 27.81 4.89
N THR A 221 5.26 26.58 5.17
CA THR A 221 4.00 26.37 5.85
C THR A 221 4.16 26.11 7.35
N PRO A 222 3.17 26.49 8.19
CA PRO A 222 3.15 26.12 9.61
C PRO A 222 3.20 24.60 9.83
N ALA A 223 2.63 23.84 8.90
CA ALA A 223 2.66 22.37 8.94
C ALA A 223 4.09 21.84 8.90
N TYR A 224 4.96 22.41 8.07
CA TYR A 224 6.36 21.99 7.97
C TYR A 224 7.09 22.16 9.31
N SER A 225 6.98 23.31 9.95
CA SER A 225 7.65 23.59 11.22
C SER A 225 7.22 22.67 12.36
N VAL A 226 5.97 22.22 12.35
CA VAL A 226 5.45 21.22 13.31
C VAL A 226 5.98 19.83 13.00
N MET A 227 6.18 19.49 11.73
CA MET A 227 6.57 18.14 11.29
C MET A 227 8.08 17.91 11.23
N GLU A 228 8.86 18.97 10.98
CA GLU A 228 10.31 18.92 10.80
C GLU A 228 11.06 18.13 11.89
N PRO A 229 10.77 18.29 13.20
CA PRO A 229 11.43 17.51 14.25
C PRO A 229 11.20 15.99 14.17
N TYR A 230 10.18 15.56 13.42
CA TYR A 230 9.77 14.17 13.30
C TYR A 230 10.15 13.53 11.97
N PHE A 231 10.84 14.26 11.10
CA PHE A 231 11.27 13.74 9.81
C PHE A 231 12.19 12.53 9.97
N LEU A 232 11.99 11.53 9.16
CA LEU A 232 12.76 10.29 9.18
C LEU A 232 13.53 10.08 7.87
N PRO A 233 14.80 9.67 7.94
CA PRO A 233 15.54 9.29 6.75
C PRO A 233 15.03 7.96 6.18
N LEU A 234 15.09 7.80 4.85
CA LEU A 234 14.59 6.62 4.15
C LEU A 234 15.13 5.30 4.70
N TRP A 235 16.43 5.25 5.05
CA TRP A 235 17.05 4.02 5.54
C TRP A 235 16.42 3.51 6.85
N LEU A 236 16.04 4.43 7.75
CA LEU A 236 15.39 4.08 9.01
C LEU A 236 13.94 3.60 8.77
N VAL A 237 13.21 4.29 7.89
CA VAL A 237 11.86 3.89 7.48
C VAL A 237 11.89 2.51 6.83
N ALA A 238 12.80 2.31 5.87
CA ALA A 238 12.95 1.03 5.20
C ALA A 238 13.30 -0.10 6.17
N LEU A 239 14.24 0.13 7.09
CA LEU A 239 14.61 -0.86 8.11
C LEU A 239 13.42 -1.25 8.97
N THR A 240 12.68 -0.27 9.50
CA THR A 240 11.52 -0.51 10.37
C THR A 240 10.42 -1.26 9.63
N VAL A 241 10.07 -0.82 8.43
CA VAL A 241 9.02 -1.46 7.62
C VAL A 241 9.42 -2.87 7.18
N VAL A 242 10.70 -3.10 6.85
CA VAL A 242 11.22 -4.44 6.52
C VAL A 242 11.15 -5.37 7.73
N ILE A 243 11.50 -4.90 8.93
CA ILE A 243 11.37 -5.71 10.16
C ILE A 243 9.90 -6.12 10.36
N ILE A 244 8.95 -5.16 10.29
CA ILE A 244 7.52 -5.44 10.39
C ILE A 244 7.12 -6.45 9.30
N GLY A 245 7.58 -6.26 8.07
CA GLY A 245 7.29 -7.12 6.94
C GLY A 245 7.79 -8.55 7.13
N VAL A 246 9.02 -8.74 7.57
CA VAL A 246 9.61 -10.06 7.83
C VAL A 246 8.87 -10.78 8.94
N LEU A 247 8.59 -10.11 10.06
CA LEU A 247 7.84 -10.70 11.17
C LEU A 247 6.43 -11.10 10.73
N SER A 248 5.76 -10.23 9.98
CA SER A 248 4.42 -10.51 9.43
C SER A 248 4.44 -11.67 8.44
N TYR A 249 5.43 -11.71 7.53
CA TYR A 249 5.60 -12.81 6.59
C TYR A 249 5.77 -14.16 7.31
N LEU A 250 6.65 -14.22 8.30
CA LEU A 250 6.88 -15.45 9.07
C LEU A 250 5.61 -15.91 9.80
N ALA A 251 4.85 -14.96 10.38
CA ALA A 251 3.58 -15.25 11.04
C ALA A 251 2.54 -15.78 10.05
N ILE A 252 2.38 -15.14 8.88
CA ILE A 252 1.45 -15.56 7.83
C ILE A 252 1.78 -16.99 7.37
N VAL A 253 3.04 -17.25 7.03
CA VAL A 253 3.47 -18.55 6.57
C VAL A 253 3.23 -19.64 7.63
N ARG A 254 3.54 -19.33 8.90
CA ARG A 254 3.32 -20.28 10.01
C ARG A 254 1.85 -20.60 10.23
N ILE A 255 0.98 -19.57 10.26
CA ILE A 255 -0.46 -19.75 10.47
C ILE A 255 -1.06 -20.53 9.29
N TYR A 256 -0.72 -20.13 8.05
CA TYR A 256 -1.21 -20.79 6.85
C TYR A 256 -0.78 -22.26 6.79
N SER A 257 0.49 -22.56 7.09
CA SER A 257 0.99 -23.94 7.09
C SER A 257 0.33 -24.83 8.13
N LYS A 258 0.03 -24.32 9.33
CA LYS A 258 -0.69 -25.09 10.38
C LYS A 258 -2.13 -25.40 10.03
N ARG A 259 -2.74 -24.66 9.11
CA ARG A 259 -4.13 -24.87 8.69
C ARG A 259 -4.29 -25.85 7.55
N GLU A 260 -3.28 -25.91 6.69
CA GLU A 260 -3.28 -26.73 5.50
C GLU A 260 -2.63 -28.11 5.74
N SER A 261 -1.91 -28.29 6.87
CA SER A 261 -1.44 -29.60 7.36
C SER A 261 -2.54 -30.33 8.11
#